data_31d743a1b95b04f6ea08c3bca58a137a
#
_entry.id   31d743a1b95b04f6ea08c3bca58a137a
#
_cell.length_a   1.000
_cell.length_b   1.000
_cell.length_c   1.000
_cell.angle_alpha   90.00
_cell.angle_beta   90.00
_cell.angle_gamma   90.00
#
_symmetry.space_group_name_H-M   'P 1'
#
loop_
_entity.id
_entity.type
_entity.pdbx_description
1 polymer ?
#
loop_
_entity_poly.entity_id
_entity_poly.type
_entity_poly.pdbx_seq_one_letter_code
_entity_poly.pdbx_strand_id
1 'polypeptide(L)'
;MRKLSSPILGCLCILLVAAGCSVRNEAPPGNGPVYRLQEEFVDAGGVLIYTRTLGTGKPLLVLHGGPGASHDYFLPYLLPLARTHRLIFIDERGSGRSEKLEDPAGYTVEAMVEDVEAVRTALGLGRIDLLGHSYGGVLAQAYALKYQQNLDHLVLCSTFHSTRKMNEVFRQMKEKMTPELRDRITKMEEAGLYGRGKDYERNRYSEDYMVAAWGEGYFPYLYRNRPDPNYNPTASGAMSWDLYRVMWGSSGEFVIDGNLSSVEYEGRLSDIRVPTLITVGDHDECDPELSREMHARIPGSKLVVLPESGHMTFVDQPGLFLRAVDEFLRGEAR
;
A
#
# COMPACT_ATOMS: atom_id res chain seq x y z
N MET A 1 31.41 49.74 71.67
CA MET A 1 32.73 49.05 71.60
C MET A 1 32.76 48.14 70.34
N ARG A 2 33.82 48.30 69.60
CA ARG A 2 34.23 47.56 68.41
C ARG A 2 33.35 47.60 67.17
N LYS A 3 33.79 48.47 66.28
CA LYS A 3 33.50 48.48 64.81
C LYS A 3 34.07 47.22 64.15
N LEU A 4 33.31 46.59 63.26
CA LEU A 4 33.86 45.66 62.31
C LEU A 4 33.42 46.13 60.93
N SER A 5 34.44 46.40 60.15
CA SER A 5 34.44 46.82 58.75
C SER A 5 34.02 45.69 57.78
N SER A 6 33.16 46.02 56.85
CA SER A 6 32.86 45.17 55.69
C SER A 6 33.92 45.31 54.61
N PRO A 7 34.33 44.23 53.99
CA PRO A 7 35.04 44.31 52.70
C PRO A 7 34.05 44.24 51.54
N ILE A 8 34.28 45.16 50.61
CA ILE A 8 33.65 45.23 49.27
C ILE A 8 34.09 44.00 48.50
N LEU A 9 33.12 43.18 48.09
CA LEU A 9 33.32 42.05 47.20
C LEU A 9 33.04 42.52 45.74
N GLY A 10 34.12 42.69 44.97
CA GLY A 10 34.03 43.05 43.54
C GLY A 10 33.37 41.92 42.76
N CYS A 11 32.32 42.29 42.06
CA CYS A 11 31.64 41.37 41.11
C CYS A 11 32.49 41.27 39.84
N LEU A 12 33.17 40.14 39.70
CA LEU A 12 33.91 39.77 38.46
C LEU A 12 32.90 39.14 37.52
N CYS A 13 32.37 39.91 36.53
CA CYS A 13 31.56 39.36 35.44
C CYS A 13 32.44 38.50 34.54
N ILE A 14 32.37 37.18 34.70
CA ILE A 14 32.93 36.22 33.73
C ILE A 14 31.95 36.11 32.59
N LEU A 15 32.31 36.74 31.44
CA LEU A 15 31.68 36.52 30.16
C LEU A 15 32.01 35.09 29.69
N LEU A 16 31.10 34.16 29.95
CA LEU A 16 31.12 32.82 29.30
C LEU A 16 30.68 33.04 27.84
N VAL A 17 31.66 33.11 26.94
CA VAL A 17 31.44 32.92 25.51
C VAL A 17 31.07 31.46 25.33
N ALA A 18 29.76 31.18 25.23
CA ALA A 18 29.27 29.89 24.76
C ALA A 18 29.67 29.75 23.29
N ALA A 19 30.82 29.10 23.05
CA ALA A 19 31.11 28.55 21.74
C ALA A 19 30.08 27.48 21.46
N GLY A 20 29.04 27.83 20.73
CA GLY A 20 28.06 26.89 20.20
C GLY A 20 28.77 25.94 19.24
N CYS A 21 29.22 24.79 19.74
CA CYS A 21 29.47 23.65 18.87
C CYS A 21 28.14 23.26 18.21
N SER A 22 27.88 23.79 17.04
CA SER A 22 26.94 23.18 16.13
C SER A 22 27.53 21.84 15.73
N VAL A 23 27.13 20.77 16.40
CA VAL A 23 27.33 19.42 15.89
C VAL A 23 26.56 19.39 14.57
N ARG A 24 27.25 19.62 13.48
CA ARG A 24 26.75 19.22 12.17
C ARG A 24 26.65 17.71 12.25
N ASN A 25 25.44 17.17 12.37
CA ASN A 25 25.16 15.79 12.03
C ASN A 25 25.43 15.68 10.51
N GLU A 26 26.68 15.51 10.15
CA GLU A 26 27.03 15.01 8.83
C GLU A 26 26.54 13.57 8.83
N ALA A 27 25.46 13.33 8.09
CA ALA A 27 25.06 11.98 7.74
C ALA A 27 26.29 11.27 7.16
N PRO A 28 26.54 9.99 7.51
CA PRO A 28 27.66 9.25 6.90
C PRO A 28 27.55 9.36 5.39
N PRO A 29 28.67 9.44 4.66
CA PRO A 29 28.65 9.60 3.21
C PRO A 29 28.05 8.37 2.54
N GLY A 30 26.72 8.32 2.51
CA GLY A 30 25.97 7.41 1.68
C GLY A 30 25.95 8.02 0.28
N ASN A 31 26.49 7.33 -0.72
CA ASN A 31 26.51 7.73 -2.11
C ASN A 31 25.11 7.72 -2.78
N GLY A 32 24.02 7.81 -2.01
CA GLY A 32 22.65 7.85 -2.49
C GLY A 32 22.07 9.26 -2.55
N PRO A 33 21.11 9.53 -3.44
CA PRO A 33 20.45 10.83 -3.51
C PRO A 33 19.69 11.08 -2.20
N VAL A 34 19.81 12.31 -1.68
CA VAL A 34 19.01 12.78 -0.54
C VAL A 34 17.71 13.33 -1.10
N TYR A 35 16.58 12.69 -0.74
CA TYR A 35 15.25 13.13 -1.12
C TYR A 35 14.66 14.04 -0.04
N ARG A 36 14.04 15.13 -0.46
CA ARG A 36 13.23 15.95 0.43
C ARG A 36 11.88 15.24 0.63
N LEU A 37 11.59 14.86 1.86
CA LEU A 37 10.31 14.30 2.26
C LEU A 37 9.30 15.44 2.51
N GLN A 38 8.10 15.31 1.95
CA GLN A 38 6.94 16.16 2.24
C GLN A 38 5.80 15.27 2.70
N GLU A 39 5.18 15.64 3.82
CA GLU A 39 4.02 14.93 4.39
C GLU A 39 2.93 15.97 4.62
N GLU A 40 1.73 15.68 4.17
CA GLU A 40 0.59 16.57 4.31
C GLU A 40 -0.73 15.81 4.34
N PHE A 41 -1.76 16.47 4.83
CA PHE A 41 -3.14 15.98 4.75
C PHE A 41 -3.91 16.81 3.73
N VAL A 42 -4.65 16.12 2.89
CA VAL A 42 -5.58 16.72 1.93
C VAL A 42 -7.01 16.48 2.42
N ASP A 43 -7.79 17.54 2.51
CA ASP A 43 -9.23 17.42 2.75
C ASP A 43 -9.93 16.94 1.47
N ALA A 44 -10.39 15.70 1.48
CA ALA A 44 -11.11 15.06 0.38
C ALA A 44 -12.63 15.08 0.65
N GLY A 45 -13.18 16.28 0.78
CA GLY A 45 -14.63 16.46 1.01
C GLY A 45 -15.06 16.10 2.43
N GLY A 46 -14.25 16.47 3.41
CA GLY A 46 -14.49 16.25 4.83
C GLY A 46 -13.80 15.01 5.41
N VAL A 47 -12.94 14.36 4.65
CA VAL A 47 -12.08 13.26 5.11
C VAL A 47 -10.62 13.63 4.87
N LEU A 48 -9.79 13.60 5.90
CA LEU A 48 -8.36 13.92 5.80
C LEU A 48 -7.57 12.74 5.27
N ILE A 49 -7.06 12.89 4.04
CA ILE A 49 -6.23 11.90 3.36
C ILE A 49 -4.76 12.25 3.53
N TYR A 50 -4.00 11.34 4.12
CA TYR A 50 -2.56 11.49 4.28
C TYR A 50 -1.83 11.20 2.97
N THR A 51 -0.86 12.06 2.66
CA THR A 51 0.04 11.89 1.52
C THR A 51 1.49 12.03 1.94
N ARG A 52 2.36 11.25 1.31
CA ARG A 52 3.82 11.34 1.45
C ARG A 52 4.45 11.49 0.09
N THR A 53 5.17 12.58 -0.13
CA THR A 53 5.79 12.92 -1.41
C THR A 53 7.32 12.87 -1.32
N LEU A 54 7.94 12.26 -2.34
CA LEU A 54 9.38 12.08 -2.48
C LEU A 54 9.80 12.28 -3.93
N GLY A 55 10.99 12.84 -4.14
CA GLY A 55 11.53 13.03 -5.49
C GLY A 55 10.96 14.23 -6.22
N THR A 56 11.31 14.35 -7.50
CA THR A 56 10.90 15.41 -8.40
C THR A 56 10.65 14.83 -9.79
N GLY A 57 9.93 15.56 -10.64
CA GLY A 57 9.60 15.11 -11.99
C GLY A 57 8.11 14.86 -12.16
N LYS A 58 7.78 13.95 -13.07
CA LYS A 58 6.39 13.59 -13.38
C LYS A 58 5.73 12.92 -12.17
N PRO A 59 4.48 13.30 -11.80
CA PRO A 59 3.82 12.72 -10.65
C PRO A 59 3.45 11.26 -10.89
N LEU A 60 3.89 10.37 -10.00
CA LEU A 60 3.47 8.98 -9.88
C LEU A 60 2.74 8.80 -8.54
N LEU A 61 1.44 8.65 -8.63
CA LEU A 61 0.57 8.43 -7.47
C LEU A 61 0.49 6.94 -7.20
N VAL A 62 0.68 6.53 -5.94
CA VAL A 62 0.82 5.13 -5.53
C VAL A 62 -0.25 4.78 -4.53
N LEU A 63 -1.07 3.77 -4.86
CA LEU A 63 -2.15 3.22 -4.06
C LEU A 63 -1.75 1.87 -3.47
N HIS A 64 -1.91 1.73 -2.16
CA HIS A 64 -1.53 0.51 -1.45
C HIS A 64 -2.61 -0.58 -1.49
N GLY A 65 -2.24 -1.78 -1.06
CA GLY A 65 -3.13 -2.93 -0.92
C GLY A 65 -3.82 -3.01 0.44
N GLY A 66 -4.36 -4.15 0.71
CA GLY A 66 -5.20 -4.49 1.84
C GLY A 66 -6.54 -4.98 1.33
N PRO A 67 -7.64 -4.25 1.51
CA PRO A 67 -7.80 -2.86 1.99
C PRO A 67 -7.35 -2.65 3.43
N GLY A 68 -6.98 -1.42 3.78
CA GLY A 68 -6.67 -1.06 5.18
C GLY A 68 -5.20 -1.21 5.60
N ALA A 69 -4.26 -1.50 4.68
CA ALA A 69 -2.82 -1.45 4.96
C ALA A 69 -2.32 0.02 5.04
N SER A 70 -1.09 0.30 4.66
CA SER A 70 -0.56 1.64 4.47
C SER A 70 0.52 1.65 3.40
N HIS A 71 0.87 2.84 2.90
CA HIS A 71 1.95 2.98 1.92
C HIS A 71 3.32 2.53 2.43
N ASP A 72 3.50 2.37 3.74
CA ASP A 72 4.83 2.09 4.35
C ASP A 72 5.48 0.81 3.80
N TYR A 73 4.71 -0.18 3.37
CA TYR A 73 5.27 -1.43 2.86
C TYR A 73 5.94 -1.29 1.48
N PHE A 74 5.69 -0.21 0.76
CA PHE A 74 6.43 0.09 -0.47
C PHE A 74 7.85 0.58 -0.20
N LEU A 75 8.10 1.07 1.00
CA LEU A 75 9.39 1.62 1.38
C LEU A 75 10.30 0.51 1.97
N PRO A 76 11.56 0.40 1.54
CA PRO A 76 12.31 1.30 0.64
C PRO A 76 12.22 0.94 -0.85
N TYR A 77 11.44 -0.06 -1.24
CA TYR A 77 11.50 -0.71 -2.54
C TYR A 77 11.22 0.22 -3.73
N LEU A 78 10.25 1.14 -3.61
CA LEU A 78 9.92 2.08 -4.68
C LEU A 78 10.78 3.36 -4.68
N LEU A 79 11.62 3.59 -3.66
CA LEU A 79 12.45 4.80 -3.57
C LEU A 79 13.33 5.03 -4.81
N PRO A 80 13.89 4.01 -5.50
CA PRO A 80 14.67 4.26 -6.70
C PRO A 80 13.91 5.02 -7.80
N LEU A 81 12.58 4.88 -7.91
CA LEU A 81 11.76 5.62 -8.86
C LEU A 81 11.71 7.13 -8.56
N ALA A 82 11.99 7.56 -7.33
CA ALA A 82 12.05 8.98 -6.95
C ALA A 82 13.20 9.75 -7.64
N ARG A 83 14.10 9.05 -8.36
CA ARG A 83 15.15 9.69 -9.18
C ARG A 83 14.59 10.30 -10.45
N THR A 84 13.49 9.76 -10.97
CA THR A 84 12.90 10.13 -12.25
C THR A 84 11.47 10.64 -12.12
N HIS A 85 10.80 10.31 -11.00
CA HIS A 85 9.41 10.66 -10.73
C HIS A 85 9.24 11.36 -9.39
N ARG A 86 8.21 12.20 -9.28
CA ARG A 86 7.67 12.65 -8.01
C ARG A 86 6.70 11.60 -7.49
N LEU A 87 7.17 10.75 -6.56
CA LEU A 87 6.33 9.73 -5.92
C LEU A 87 5.38 10.39 -4.94
N ILE A 88 4.09 10.11 -5.06
CA ILE A 88 3.05 10.54 -4.12
C ILE A 88 2.37 9.29 -3.60
N PHE A 89 2.72 8.89 -2.40
CA PHE A 89 2.05 7.81 -1.68
C PHE A 89 0.82 8.34 -0.99
N ILE A 90 -0.29 7.61 -1.09
CA ILE A 90 -1.54 7.89 -0.38
C ILE A 90 -1.77 6.77 0.62
N ASP A 91 -2.18 7.10 1.84
CA ASP A 91 -2.94 6.19 2.68
C ASP A 91 -4.43 6.41 2.35
N GLU A 92 -5.13 5.38 1.84
CA GLU A 92 -6.56 5.50 1.52
C GLU A 92 -7.37 5.81 2.80
N ARG A 93 -8.60 6.36 2.65
CA ARG A 93 -9.47 6.68 3.79
C ARG A 93 -9.56 5.51 4.77
N GLY A 94 -9.43 5.77 6.06
CA GLY A 94 -9.46 4.76 7.11
C GLY A 94 -8.19 3.93 7.25
N SER A 95 -7.19 4.10 6.37
CA SER A 95 -5.93 3.37 6.36
C SER A 95 -4.78 4.20 6.89
N GLY A 96 -3.75 3.54 7.39
CA GLY A 96 -2.49 4.17 7.77
C GLY A 96 -2.69 5.40 8.67
N ARG A 97 -2.30 6.57 8.15
CA ARG A 97 -2.38 7.88 8.83
C ARG A 97 -3.60 8.69 8.41
N SER A 98 -4.34 8.24 7.40
CA SER A 98 -5.57 8.89 6.96
C SER A 98 -6.68 8.77 8.00
N GLU A 99 -7.61 9.71 7.95
CA GLU A 99 -8.73 9.76 8.89
C GLU A 99 -9.58 8.50 8.83
N LYS A 100 -9.93 7.99 10.01
CA LYS A 100 -10.88 6.88 10.18
C LYS A 100 -12.28 7.43 10.25
N LEU A 101 -13.20 6.80 9.53
CA LEU A 101 -14.60 7.21 9.53
C LEU A 101 -15.33 6.70 10.78
N GLU A 102 -16.21 7.53 11.31
CA GLU A 102 -17.16 7.14 12.37
C GLU A 102 -18.21 6.16 11.82
N ASP A 103 -18.68 6.39 10.58
CA ASP A 103 -19.59 5.50 9.87
C ASP A 103 -18.82 4.61 8.87
N PRO A 104 -18.69 3.30 9.15
CA PRO A 104 -18.00 2.37 8.27
C PRO A 104 -18.65 2.24 6.87
N ALA A 105 -19.91 2.63 6.69
CA ALA A 105 -20.57 2.64 5.38
C ALA A 105 -19.88 3.55 4.36
N GLY A 106 -19.07 4.50 4.82
CA GLY A 106 -18.25 5.36 3.96
C GLY A 106 -17.02 4.69 3.35
N TYR A 107 -16.68 3.47 3.76
CA TYR A 107 -15.57 2.71 3.16
C TYR A 107 -16.02 2.00 1.89
N THR A 108 -16.02 2.71 0.76
CA THR A 108 -16.39 2.16 -0.55
C THR A 108 -15.34 2.49 -1.60
N VAL A 109 -15.25 1.67 -2.65
CA VAL A 109 -14.35 1.92 -3.79
C VAL A 109 -14.67 3.25 -4.45
N GLU A 110 -15.96 3.55 -4.62
CA GLU A 110 -16.43 4.79 -5.24
C GLU A 110 -15.97 6.03 -4.46
N ALA A 111 -16.11 6.00 -3.15
CA ALA A 111 -15.67 7.11 -2.29
C ALA A 111 -14.14 7.27 -2.32
N MET A 112 -13.39 6.18 -2.33
CA MET A 112 -11.92 6.22 -2.44
C MET A 112 -11.43 6.70 -3.81
N VAL A 113 -12.18 6.44 -4.89
CA VAL A 113 -11.91 7.05 -6.22
C VAL A 113 -12.01 8.57 -6.15
N GLU A 114 -13.02 9.10 -5.44
CA GLU A 114 -13.14 10.56 -5.24
C GLU A 114 -12.00 11.12 -4.40
N ASP A 115 -11.50 10.38 -3.40
CA ASP A 115 -10.34 10.81 -2.61
C ASP A 115 -9.09 10.94 -3.49
N VAL A 116 -8.84 9.96 -4.36
CA VAL A 116 -7.72 10.00 -5.30
C VAL A 116 -7.80 11.24 -6.19
N GLU A 117 -9.00 11.55 -6.70
CA GLU A 117 -9.22 12.74 -7.55
C GLU A 117 -9.08 14.04 -6.75
N ALA A 118 -9.56 14.08 -5.50
CA ALA A 118 -9.40 15.21 -4.60
C ALA A 118 -7.91 15.48 -4.30
N VAL A 119 -7.13 14.44 -3.99
CA VAL A 119 -5.69 14.54 -3.79
C VAL A 119 -5.00 15.05 -5.05
N ARG A 120 -5.29 14.46 -6.23
CA ARG A 120 -4.72 14.92 -7.50
C ARG A 120 -4.97 16.42 -7.73
N THR A 121 -6.19 16.86 -7.48
CA THR A 121 -6.61 18.25 -7.70
C THR A 121 -6.00 19.20 -6.68
N ALA A 122 -6.06 18.87 -5.38
CA ALA A 122 -5.54 19.69 -4.29
C ALA A 122 -4.03 19.92 -4.41
N LEU A 123 -3.28 18.89 -4.84
CA LEU A 123 -1.84 18.99 -5.06
C LEU A 123 -1.47 19.59 -6.43
N GLY A 124 -2.43 19.97 -7.25
CA GLY A 124 -2.21 20.60 -8.55
C GLY A 124 -1.43 19.72 -9.54
N LEU A 125 -1.63 18.41 -9.52
CA LEU A 125 -0.76 17.46 -10.24
C LEU A 125 -0.99 17.45 -11.77
N GLY A 126 -2.10 17.98 -12.26
CA GLY A 126 -2.46 17.85 -13.67
C GLY A 126 -2.80 16.40 -14.04
N ARG A 127 -2.21 15.88 -15.14
CA ARG A 127 -2.26 14.45 -15.44
C ARG A 127 -1.18 13.71 -14.66
N ILE A 128 -1.47 12.48 -14.26
CA ILE A 128 -0.62 11.67 -13.40
C ILE A 128 -0.34 10.30 -14.02
N ASP A 129 0.74 9.68 -13.59
CA ASP A 129 0.90 8.24 -13.64
C ASP A 129 0.29 7.65 -12.36
N LEU A 130 -0.41 6.53 -12.47
CA LEU A 130 -1.09 5.89 -11.34
C LEU A 130 -0.61 4.43 -11.22
N LEU A 131 -0.08 4.07 -10.05
CA LEU A 131 0.27 2.70 -9.70
C LEU A 131 -0.63 2.21 -8.58
N GLY A 132 -1.29 1.08 -8.79
CA GLY A 132 -2.06 0.40 -7.77
C GLY A 132 -1.57 -1.03 -7.55
N HIS A 133 -1.33 -1.40 -6.29
CA HIS A 133 -0.92 -2.74 -5.90
C HIS A 133 -2.05 -3.45 -5.16
N SER A 134 -2.33 -4.72 -5.52
CA SER A 134 -3.34 -5.53 -4.84
C SER A 134 -4.72 -4.84 -4.88
N TYR A 135 -5.37 -4.63 -3.75
CA TYR A 135 -6.59 -3.82 -3.65
C TYR A 135 -6.42 -2.42 -4.26
N GLY A 136 -5.26 -1.77 -4.09
CA GLY A 136 -4.97 -0.49 -4.75
C GLY A 136 -5.04 -0.57 -6.29
N GLY A 137 -4.79 -1.75 -6.87
CA GLY A 137 -5.00 -2.01 -8.29
C GLY A 137 -6.49 -2.12 -8.68
N VAL A 138 -7.34 -2.61 -7.79
CA VAL A 138 -8.81 -2.55 -7.97
C VAL A 138 -9.26 -1.10 -7.98
N LEU A 139 -8.78 -0.30 -7.01
CA LEU A 139 -9.07 1.13 -6.92
C LEU A 139 -8.54 1.90 -8.15
N ALA A 140 -7.33 1.57 -8.63
CA ALA A 140 -6.75 2.19 -9.82
C ALA A 140 -7.54 1.88 -11.09
N GLN A 141 -8.09 0.66 -11.23
CA GLN A 141 -9.01 0.31 -12.32
C GLN A 141 -10.30 1.14 -12.24
N ALA A 142 -10.91 1.23 -11.06
CA ALA A 142 -12.10 2.05 -10.84
C ALA A 142 -11.86 3.52 -11.19
N TYR A 143 -10.71 4.07 -10.77
CA TYR A 143 -10.29 5.42 -11.10
C TYR A 143 -10.13 5.59 -12.63
N ALA A 144 -9.42 4.68 -13.29
CA ALA A 144 -9.24 4.72 -14.74
C ALA A 144 -10.58 4.66 -15.49
N LEU A 145 -11.52 3.83 -15.06
CA LEU A 145 -12.85 3.73 -15.65
C LEU A 145 -13.70 5.01 -15.51
N LYS A 146 -13.36 5.90 -14.57
CA LYS A 146 -14.06 7.16 -14.33
C LYS A 146 -13.29 8.39 -14.80
N TYR A 147 -11.96 8.41 -14.58
CA TYR A 147 -11.09 9.59 -14.70
C TYR A 147 -9.88 9.36 -15.61
N GLN A 148 -9.92 8.44 -16.58
CA GLN A 148 -8.76 8.12 -17.41
C GLN A 148 -8.19 9.31 -18.21
N GLN A 149 -8.99 10.38 -18.45
CA GLN A 149 -8.51 11.61 -19.07
C GLN A 149 -7.45 12.34 -18.22
N ASN A 150 -7.39 12.04 -16.92
CA ASN A 150 -6.43 12.58 -15.97
C ASN A 150 -5.19 11.68 -15.80
N LEU A 151 -5.13 10.56 -16.54
CA LEU A 151 -4.00 9.61 -16.50
C LEU A 151 -3.12 9.74 -17.75
N ASP A 152 -1.80 9.69 -17.55
CA ASP A 152 -0.84 9.46 -18.60
C ASP A 152 -0.53 7.96 -18.76
N HIS A 153 -0.30 7.28 -17.61
CA HIS A 153 -0.09 5.84 -17.56
C HIS A 153 -0.82 5.20 -16.37
N LEU A 154 -1.14 3.93 -16.52
CA LEU A 154 -1.70 3.08 -15.46
C LEU A 154 -0.78 1.88 -15.24
N VAL A 155 -0.42 1.60 -13.98
CA VAL A 155 0.33 0.40 -13.58
C VAL A 155 -0.53 -0.41 -12.62
N LEU A 156 -0.88 -1.61 -13.02
CA LEU A 156 -1.66 -2.58 -12.23
C LEU A 156 -0.70 -3.67 -11.75
N CYS A 157 -0.42 -3.69 -10.45
CA CYS A 157 0.54 -4.59 -9.85
C CYS A 157 -0.17 -5.61 -8.97
N SER A 158 -0.04 -6.92 -9.30
CA SER A 158 -0.52 -8.00 -8.42
C SER A 158 -1.97 -7.79 -7.97
N THR A 159 -2.92 -7.70 -8.92
CA THR A 159 -4.31 -7.30 -8.64
C THR A 159 -5.32 -8.15 -9.41
N PHE A 160 -6.59 -7.93 -9.12
CA PHE A 160 -7.70 -8.61 -9.77
C PHE A 160 -8.74 -7.61 -10.31
N HIS A 161 -9.58 -8.08 -11.22
CA HIS A 161 -10.62 -7.28 -11.87
C HIS A 161 -12.05 -7.78 -11.59
N SER A 162 -12.16 -8.93 -10.91
CA SER A 162 -13.42 -9.61 -10.60
C SER A 162 -13.29 -10.33 -9.27
N THR A 163 -14.13 -9.94 -8.30
CA THR A 163 -14.18 -10.63 -7.00
C THR A 163 -14.69 -12.05 -7.13
N ARG A 164 -15.64 -12.31 -8.03
CA ARG A 164 -16.11 -13.66 -8.31
C ARG A 164 -14.96 -14.60 -8.72
N LYS A 165 -14.08 -14.11 -9.62
CA LYS A 165 -12.90 -14.89 -10.06
C LYS A 165 -11.85 -15.00 -8.96
N MET A 166 -11.63 -13.95 -8.19
CA MET A 166 -10.70 -13.99 -7.06
C MET A 166 -11.15 -14.99 -5.98
N ASN A 167 -12.44 -15.05 -5.68
CA ASN A 167 -13.00 -16.05 -4.77
C ASN A 167 -12.80 -17.48 -5.30
N GLU A 168 -12.83 -17.69 -6.61
CA GLU A 168 -12.50 -18.99 -7.21
C GLU A 168 -11.01 -19.32 -7.03
N VAL A 169 -10.11 -18.35 -7.19
CA VAL A 169 -8.68 -18.53 -6.90
C VAL A 169 -8.47 -18.92 -5.43
N PHE A 170 -9.13 -18.25 -4.49
CA PHE A 170 -9.04 -18.57 -3.06
C PHE A 170 -9.56 -19.97 -2.75
N ARG A 171 -10.65 -20.39 -3.39
CA ARG A 171 -11.15 -21.77 -3.26
C ARG A 171 -10.08 -22.77 -3.70
N GLN A 172 -9.45 -22.54 -4.84
CA GLN A 172 -8.38 -23.40 -5.35
C GLN A 172 -7.13 -23.37 -4.46
N MET A 173 -6.79 -22.22 -3.86
CA MET A 173 -5.70 -22.12 -2.88
C MET A 173 -5.99 -23.00 -1.67
N LYS A 174 -7.21 -22.94 -1.10
CA LYS A 174 -7.61 -23.82 0.01
C LYS A 174 -7.56 -25.31 -0.37
N GLU A 175 -7.93 -25.67 -1.60
CA GLU A 175 -7.86 -27.06 -2.08
C GLU A 175 -6.43 -27.58 -2.21
N LYS A 176 -5.47 -26.70 -2.51
CA LYS A 176 -4.03 -27.03 -2.59
C LYS A 176 -3.35 -27.16 -1.22
N MET A 177 -3.97 -26.68 -0.14
CA MET A 177 -3.45 -26.86 1.22
C MET A 177 -3.48 -28.33 1.63
N THR A 178 -2.63 -28.68 2.62
CA THR A 178 -2.76 -30.01 3.24
C THR A 178 -4.16 -30.17 3.86
N PRO A 179 -4.71 -31.40 3.89
CA PRO A 179 -6.01 -31.62 4.51
C PRO A 179 -6.08 -31.10 5.95
N GLU A 180 -5.02 -31.28 6.73
CA GLU A 180 -4.92 -30.86 8.13
C GLU A 180 -5.00 -29.35 8.28
N LEU A 181 -4.28 -28.60 7.44
CA LEU A 181 -4.30 -27.13 7.47
C LEU A 181 -5.67 -26.60 7.04
N ARG A 182 -6.20 -27.11 5.94
CA ARG A 182 -7.53 -26.73 5.43
C ARG A 182 -8.62 -26.97 6.45
N ASP A 183 -8.65 -28.15 7.09
CA ASP A 183 -9.65 -28.51 8.09
C ASP A 183 -9.51 -27.64 9.34
N ARG A 184 -8.26 -27.32 9.75
CA ARG A 184 -8.01 -26.41 10.87
C ARG A 184 -8.55 -25.01 10.60
N ILE A 185 -8.25 -24.42 9.44
CA ILE A 185 -8.76 -23.11 9.02
C ILE A 185 -10.29 -23.12 8.97
N THR A 186 -10.88 -24.11 8.30
CA THR A 186 -12.34 -24.20 8.13
C THR A 186 -13.05 -24.29 9.49
N LYS A 187 -12.57 -25.10 10.42
CA LYS A 187 -13.14 -25.20 11.77
C LYS A 187 -13.07 -23.88 12.55
N MET A 188 -11.98 -23.11 12.38
CA MET A 188 -11.87 -21.80 13.02
C MET A 188 -12.81 -20.77 12.39
N GLU A 189 -12.99 -20.80 11.07
CA GLU A 189 -13.96 -19.96 10.36
C GLU A 189 -15.41 -20.28 10.80
N GLU A 190 -15.77 -21.57 10.84
CA GLU A 190 -17.08 -22.05 11.33
C GLU A 190 -17.32 -21.67 12.81
N ALA A 191 -16.29 -21.70 13.64
CA ALA A 191 -16.36 -21.28 15.05
C ALA A 191 -16.40 -19.73 15.22
N GLY A 192 -16.31 -18.97 14.13
CA GLY A 192 -16.36 -17.51 14.15
C GLY A 192 -15.08 -16.85 14.71
N LEU A 193 -13.94 -17.52 14.60
CA LEU A 193 -12.64 -16.98 15.06
C LEU A 193 -12.03 -16.01 14.06
N TYR A 194 -12.62 -15.87 12.89
CA TYR A 194 -12.27 -14.87 11.91
C TYR A 194 -13.17 -13.62 12.06
N GLY A 195 -12.70 -12.62 12.81
CA GLY A 195 -13.38 -11.33 12.94
C GLY A 195 -14.80 -11.38 13.52
N ARG A 196 -15.17 -12.45 14.26
CA ARG A 196 -16.47 -12.63 14.91
C ARG A 196 -16.31 -12.90 16.41
N GLY A 197 -17.40 -12.72 17.14
CA GLY A 197 -17.43 -12.98 18.58
C GLY A 197 -16.54 -12.02 19.37
N LYS A 198 -15.91 -12.53 20.44
CA LYS A 198 -15.09 -11.72 21.36
C LYS A 198 -13.87 -11.08 20.71
N ASP A 199 -13.28 -11.73 19.71
CA ASP A 199 -12.13 -11.20 18.98
C ASP A 199 -12.57 -10.07 18.06
N TYR A 200 -13.76 -10.14 17.48
CA TYR A 200 -14.39 -9.06 16.75
C TYR A 200 -14.59 -7.81 17.63
N GLU A 201 -15.16 -8.00 18.83
CA GLU A 201 -15.36 -6.90 19.78
C GLU A 201 -14.05 -6.23 20.24
N ARG A 202 -12.93 -6.98 20.25
CA ARG A 202 -11.58 -6.47 20.55
C ARG A 202 -10.87 -5.91 19.32
N ASN A 203 -11.54 -5.89 18.18
CA ASN A 203 -11.00 -5.41 16.91
C ASN A 203 -9.74 -6.16 16.44
N ARG A 204 -9.70 -7.45 16.63
CA ARG A 204 -8.60 -8.31 16.18
C ARG A 204 -9.09 -9.72 15.85
N TYR A 205 -8.33 -10.42 15.03
CA TYR A 205 -8.52 -11.84 14.75
C TYR A 205 -7.85 -12.69 15.83
N SER A 206 -8.30 -13.95 15.95
CA SER A 206 -7.59 -14.87 16.85
C SER A 206 -6.17 -15.11 16.35
N GLU A 207 -5.21 -15.21 17.28
CA GLU A 207 -3.81 -15.48 16.95
C GLU A 207 -3.65 -16.81 16.21
N ASP A 208 -4.37 -17.84 16.65
CA ASP A 208 -4.33 -19.15 16.00
C ASP A 208 -4.81 -19.11 14.54
N TYR A 209 -5.85 -18.31 14.26
CA TYR A 209 -6.33 -18.12 12.90
C TYR A 209 -5.30 -17.39 12.04
N MET A 210 -4.68 -16.34 12.57
CA MET A 210 -3.64 -15.59 11.85
C MET A 210 -2.44 -16.49 11.54
N VAL A 211 -2.01 -17.33 12.46
CA VAL A 211 -0.92 -18.30 12.21
C VAL A 211 -1.30 -19.28 11.12
N ALA A 212 -2.52 -19.86 11.17
CA ALA A 212 -2.95 -20.86 10.21
C ALA A 212 -3.25 -20.27 8.82
N ALA A 213 -4.10 -19.24 8.77
CA ALA A 213 -4.57 -18.68 7.50
C ALA A 213 -3.49 -17.83 6.83
N TRP A 214 -2.91 -16.87 7.57
CA TRP A 214 -1.90 -15.98 7.01
C TRP A 214 -0.50 -16.63 6.98
N GLY A 215 -0.06 -17.22 8.09
CA GLY A 215 1.30 -17.74 8.21
C GLY A 215 1.53 -18.99 7.36
N GLU A 216 0.64 -19.95 7.40
CA GLU A 216 0.80 -21.25 6.71
C GLU A 216 0.07 -21.28 5.35
N GLY A 217 -1.13 -20.67 5.26
CA GLY A 217 -1.96 -20.73 4.07
C GLY A 217 -1.62 -19.70 3.01
N TYR A 218 -1.48 -18.44 3.41
CA TYR A 218 -1.35 -17.28 2.52
C TYR A 218 0.09 -16.91 2.21
N PHE A 219 0.94 -16.94 3.22
CA PHE A 219 2.32 -16.46 3.15
C PHE A 219 3.16 -17.03 2.01
N PRO A 220 3.02 -18.31 1.60
CA PRO A 220 3.74 -18.87 0.44
C PRO A 220 3.44 -18.17 -0.89
N TYR A 221 2.30 -17.48 -0.99
CA TYR A 221 1.89 -16.71 -2.16
C TYR A 221 2.26 -15.22 -2.06
N LEU A 222 2.54 -14.71 -0.84
CA LEU A 222 2.99 -13.33 -0.65
C LEU A 222 4.45 -13.14 -1.05
N TYR A 223 5.31 -14.09 -0.66
CA TYR A 223 6.75 -13.99 -0.87
C TYR A 223 7.35 -15.31 -1.33
N ARG A 224 8.25 -15.22 -2.32
CA ARG A 224 9.16 -16.33 -2.71
C ARG A 224 10.55 -16.16 -2.13
N ASN A 225 11.06 -14.94 -2.10
CA ASN A 225 12.42 -14.59 -1.68
C ASN A 225 12.36 -13.54 -0.57
N ARG A 226 11.89 -13.91 0.61
CA ARG A 226 11.80 -12.98 1.72
C ARG A 226 13.20 -12.48 2.13
N PRO A 227 13.53 -11.20 1.93
CA PRO A 227 14.89 -10.70 2.14
C PRO A 227 15.25 -10.57 3.63
N ASP A 228 14.28 -10.38 4.50
CA ASP A 228 14.43 -10.22 5.93
C ASP A 228 13.33 -11.02 6.66
N PRO A 229 13.69 -12.02 7.48
CA PRO A 229 12.71 -12.76 8.27
C PRO A 229 11.97 -11.88 9.28
N ASN A 230 12.51 -10.71 9.63
CA ASN A 230 11.87 -9.74 10.51
C ASN A 230 11.07 -8.67 9.73
N TYR A 231 11.18 -8.65 8.39
CA TYR A 231 10.38 -7.76 7.57
C TYR A 231 8.91 -8.17 7.68
N ASN A 232 8.13 -7.32 8.31
CA ASN A 232 6.68 -7.46 8.38
C ASN A 232 6.05 -6.26 7.68
N PRO A 233 5.44 -6.44 6.51
CA PRO A 233 4.85 -5.34 5.76
C PRO A 233 3.69 -4.68 6.50
N THR A 234 3.12 -5.35 7.51
CA THR A 234 2.06 -4.81 8.36
C THR A 234 2.56 -4.22 9.67
N ALA A 235 3.87 -4.33 9.97
CA ALA A 235 4.43 -3.88 11.24
C ALA A 235 4.59 -2.37 11.35
N SER A 236 4.73 -1.66 10.24
CA SER A 236 4.91 -0.21 10.21
C SER A 236 3.58 0.56 10.36
N GLY A 237 2.46 -0.09 10.09
CA GLY A 237 1.12 0.44 10.29
C GLY A 237 0.20 -0.69 10.65
N ALA A 238 -0.46 -0.60 11.79
CA ALA A 238 -1.50 -1.58 12.11
C ALA A 238 -2.53 -1.59 10.99
N MET A 239 -2.83 -2.78 10.48
CA MET A 239 -3.94 -2.99 9.54
C MET A 239 -5.21 -2.33 10.10
N SER A 240 -5.95 -1.58 9.32
CA SER A 240 -7.27 -1.08 9.70
C SER A 240 -8.29 -2.21 9.59
N TRP A 241 -8.40 -2.99 10.66
CA TRP A 241 -9.25 -4.17 10.67
C TRP A 241 -10.74 -3.86 10.53
N ASP A 242 -11.20 -2.68 11.00
CA ASP A 242 -12.59 -2.24 10.83
C ASP A 242 -12.90 -2.01 9.35
N LEU A 243 -12.03 -1.29 8.66
CA LEU A 243 -12.13 -1.08 7.22
C LEU A 243 -12.04 -2.43 6.48
N TYR A 244 -11.06 -3.27 6.85
CA TYR A 244 -10.85 -4.57 6.22
C TYR A 244 -12.09 -5.43 6.28
N ARG A 245 -12.74 -5.52 7.45
CA ARG A 245 -13.98 -6.30 7.62
C ARG A 245 -15.15 -5.76 6.81
N VAL A 246 -15.29 -4.44 6.69
CA VAL A 246 -16.35 -3.83 5.87
C VAL A 246 -16.14 -4.14 4.39
N MET A 247 -14.92 -4.07 3.92
CA MET A 247 -14.59 -4.18 2.50
C MET A 247 -14.33 -5.63 2.08
N TRP A 248 -13.49 -6.34 2.81
CA TRP A 248 -13.16 -7.74 2.53
C TRP A 248 -14.30 -8.67 2.96
N GLY A 249 -14.72 -8.54 4.21
CA GLY A 249 -15.80 -9.33 4.78
C GLY A 249 -15.44 -10.02 6.10
N SER A 250 -16.31 -10.91 6.52
CA SER A 250 -16.23 -11.56 7.82
C SER A 250 -16.45 -13.09 7.81
N SER A 251 -16.40 -13.73 6.64
CA SER A 251 -16.58 -15.18 6.52
C SER A 251 -15.27 -15.96 6.51
N GLY A 252 -14.16 -15.32 6.26
CA GLY A 252 -12.83 -15.91 6.27
C GLY A 252 -11.86 -15.16 5.38
N GLU A 253 -10.57 -15.48 5.49
CA GLU A 253 -9.53 -14.82 4.67
C GLU A 253 -9.62 -15.21 3.19
N PHE A 254 -10.06 -16.44 2.91
CA PHE A 254 -10.13 -16.99 1.56
C PHE A 254 -11.49 -16.80 0.89
N VAL A 255 -12.20 -15.73 1.26
CA VAL A 255 -13.46 -15.32 0.62
C VAL A 255 -13.68 -13.82 0.81
N ILE A 256 -13.98 -13.15 -0.28
CA ILE A 256 -14.37 -11.74 -0.26
C ILE A 256 -15.88 -11.67 -0.28
N ASP A 257 -16.50 -11.35 0.86
CA ASP A 257 -17.95 -11.24 1.04
C ASP A 257 -18.41 -9.89 1.64
N GLY A 258 -17.47 -8.97 1.83
CA GLY A 258 -17.75 -7.56 2.15
C GLY A 258 -18.24 -6.77 0.93
N ASN A 259 -18.14 -5.45 1.00
CA ASN A 259 -18.63 -4.61 -0.12
C ASN A 259 -17.78 -4.72 -1.39
N LEU A 260 -16.54 -5.22 -1.30
CA LEU A 260 -15.74 -5.60 -2.47
C LEU A 260 -16.34 -6.77 -3.26
N SER A 261 -17.31 -7.51 -2.70
CA SER A 261 -18.02 -8.59 -3.41
C SER A 261 -18.73 -8.12 -4.69
N SER A 262 -19.00 -6.82 -4.80
CA SER A 262 -19.61 -6.18 -5.99
C SER A 262 -18.61 -5.82 -7.08
N VAL A 263 -17.30 -5.94 -6.84
CA VAL A 263 -16.27 -5.60 -7.84
C VAL A 263 -16.31 -6.57 -9.01
N GLU A 264 -16.68 -6.04 -10.18
CA GLU A 264 -16.75 -6.79 -11.44
C GLU A 264 -16.46 -5.84 -12.61
N TYR A 265 -15.19 -5.78 -13.02
CA TYR A 265 -14.73 -4.90 -14.10
C TYR A 265 -14.49 -5.65 -15.41
N GLU A 266 -14.66 -6.98 -15.46
CA GLU A 266 -14.35 -7.81 -16.64
C GLU A 266 -14.97 -7.25 -17.93
N GLY A 267 -16.25 -6.89 -17.89
CA GLY A 267 -16.99 -6.35 -19.03
C GLY A 267 -16.63 -4.92 -19.41
N ARG A 268 -15.85 -4.22 -18.56
CA ARG A 268 -15.45 -2.82 -18.74
C ARG A 268 -13.96 -2.60 -18.96
N LEU A 269 -13.13 -3.64 -18.86
CA LEU A 269 -11.69 -3.52 -19.06
C LEU A 269 -11.33 -2.94 -20.42
N SER A 270 -12.13 -3.23 -21.45
CA SER A 270 -11.94 -2.65 -22.79
C SER A 270 -12.23 -1.14 -22.87
N ASP A 271 -12.85 -0.53 -21.84
CA ASP A 271 -13.06 0.92 -21.77
C ASP A 271 -11.80 1.67 -21.31
N ILE A 272 -10.85 0.98 -20.68
CA ILE A 272 -9.57 1.55 -20.29
C ILE A 272 -8.71 1.72 -21.55
N ARG A 273 -8.42 2.97 -21.91
CA ARG A 273 -7.66 3.35 -23.12
C ARG A 273 -6.32 3.97 -22.81
N VAL A 274 -6.05 4.27 -21.54
CA VAL A 274 -4.76 4.80 -21.10
C VAL A 274 -3.70 3.70 -21.26
N PRO A 275 -2.46 4.04 -21.66
CA PRO A 275 -1.37 3.08 -21.69
C PRO A 275 -1.24 2.38 -20.34
N THR A 276 -1.30 1.03 -20.36
CA THR A 276 -1.39 0.23 -19.14
C THR A 276 -0.27 -0.82 -19.09
N LEU A 277 0.44 -0.87 -17.96
CA LEU A 277 1.34 -1.96 -17.59
C LEU A 277 0.67 -2.82 -16.53
N ILE A 278 0.72 -4.14 -16.72
CA ILE A 278 0.26 -5.12 -15.74
C ILE A 278 1.48 -5.91 -15.30
N THR A 279 1.72 -6.00 -13.99
CA THR A 279 2.80 -6.81 -13.41
C THR A 279 2.22 -7.80 -12.42
N VAL A 280 2.76 -9.02 -12.40
CA VAL A 280 2.32 -10.08 -11.48
C VAL A 280 3.49 -11.04 -11.22
N GLY A 281 3.55 -11.63 -10.03
CA GLY A 281 4.48 -12.73 -9.74
C GLY A 281 3.97 -14.05 -10.32
N ASP A 282 4.88 -14.96 -10.67
CA ASP A 282 4.50 -16.30 -11.19
C ASP A 282 3.90 -17.23 -10.11
N HIS A 283 3.99 -16.82 -8.83
CA HIS A 283 3.46 -17.52 -7.65
C HIS A 283 2.53 -16.61 -6.81
N ASP A 284 1.93 -15.62 -7.45
CA ASP A 284 1.09 -14.61 -6.80
C ASP A 284 -0.25 -15.19 -6.33
N GLU A 285 -0.77 -14.67 -5.22
CA GLU A 285 -2.13 -14.95 -4.77
C GLU A 285 -3.20 -14.43 -5.73
N CYS A 286 -2.93 -13.29 -6.38
CA CYS A 286 -3.73 -12.81 -7.51
C CYS A 286 -3.29 -13.56 -8.76
N ASP A 287 -3.70 -14.82 -8.88
CA ASP A 287 -3.27 -15.77 -9.90
C ASP A 287 -2.90 -15.08 -11.23
N PRO A 288 -1.72 -15.36 -11.81
CA PRO A 288 -1.28 -14.77 -13.06
C PRO A 288 -2.29 -14.85 -14.22
N GLU A 289 -3.23 -15.79 -14.15
CA GLU A 289 -4.30 -15.89 -15.15
C GLU A 289 -5.23 -14.68 -15.12
N LEU A 290 -5.54 -14.12 -13.93
CA LEU A 290 -6.32 -12.88 -13.83
C LEU A 290 -5.61 -11.71 -14.52
N SER A 291 -4.29 -11.65 -14.42
CA SER A 291 -3.47 -10.66 -15.11
C SER A 291 -3.45 -10.87 -16.63
N ARG A 292 -3.40 -12.13 -17.11
CA ARG A 292 -3.52 -12.44 -18.55
C ARG A 292 -4.90 -12.05 -19.09
N GLU A 293 -5.95 -12.28 -18.35
CA GLU A 293 -7.29 -11.85 -18.71
C GLU A 293 -7.43 -10.32 -18.82
N MET A 294 -6.85 -9.58 -17.86
CA MET A 294 -6.80 -8.11 -17.94
C MET A 294 -6.03 -7.67 -19.18
N HIS A 295 -4.85 -8.27 -19.43
CA HIS A 295 -4.04 -7.96 -20.61
C HIS A 295 -4.78 -8.23 -21.92
N ALA A 296 -5.50 -9.33 -22.00
CA ALA A 296 -6.26 -9.68 -23.20
C ALA A 296 -7.42 -8.71 -23.48
N ARG A 297 -7.92 -8.01 -22.47
CA ARG A 297 -9.09 -7.12 -22.56
C ARG A 297 -8.76 -5.63 -22.58
N ILE A 298 -7.65 -5.21 -21.95
CA ILE A 298 -7.22 -3.80 -21.95
C ILE A 298 -6.40 -3.54 -23.21
N PRO A 299 -6.92 -2.74 -24.18
CA PRO A 299 -6.26 -2.53 -25.46
C PRO A 299 -4.87 -1.90 -25.31
N GLY A 300 -3.85 -2.49 -25.95
CA GLY A 300 -2.49 -1.97 -25.94
C GLY A 300 -1.76 -2.07 -24.60
N SER A 301 -2.32 -2.77 -23.62
CA SER A 301 -1.62 -3.04 -22.36
C SER A 301 -0.38 -3.90 -22.59
N LYS A 302 0.54 -3.87 -21.62
CA LYS A 302 1.71 -4.73 -21.53
C LYS A 302 1.59 -5.60 -20.29
N LEU A 303 2.04 -6.86 -20.39
CA LEU A 303 2.06 -7.79 -19.25
C LEU A 303 3.50 -8.23 -18.99
N VAL A 304 3.91 -8.13 -17.72
CA VAL A 304 5.19 -8.65 -17.22
C VAL A 304 4.91 -9.62 -16.08
N VAL A 305 5.19 -10.90 -16.30
CA VAL A 305 5.18 -11.92 -15.27
C VAL A 305 6.59 -12.03 -14.69
N LEU A 306 6.74 -11.76 -13.40
CA LEU A 306 8.03 -11.78 -12.71
C LEU A 306 8.31 -13.21 -12.20
N PRO A 307 9.44 -13.82 -12.62
CA PRO A 307 9.77 -15.18 -12.21
C PRO A 307 10.19 -15.22 -10.73
N GLU A 308 9.95 -16.35 -10.07
CA GLU A 308 10.29 -16.57 -8.66
C GLU A 308 9.78 -15.45 -7.75
N SER A 309 8.54 -15.02 -7.97
CA SER A 309 7.92 -13.91 -7.26
C SER A 309 6.50 -14.23 -6.84
N GLY A 310 6.17 -13.86 -5.61
CA GLY A 310 4.81 -13.86 -5.10
C GLY A 310 4.12 -12.51 -5.30
N HIS A 311 3.17 -12.23 -4.44
CA HIS A 311 2.36 -11.00 -4.44
C HIS A 311 3.17 -9.71 -4.28
N MET A 312 4.23 -9.78 -3.48
CA MET A 312 5.13 -8.64 -3.22
C MET A 312 6.26 -8.60 -4.26
N THR A 313 5.90 -8.39 -5.52
CA THR A 313 6.82 -8.46 -6.67
C THR A 313 8.02 -7.51 -6.56
N PHE A 314 7.82 -6.32 -5.98
CA PHE A 314 8.88 -5.33 -5.75
C PHE A 314 9.81 -5.72 -4.59
N VAL A 315 9.42 -6.69 -3.75
CA VAL A 315 10.28 -7.29 -2.70
C VAL A 315 11.06 -8.46 -3.25
N ASP A 316 10.39 -9.39 -3.93
CA ASP A 316 11.00 -10.61 -4.45
C ASP A 316 11.94 -10.35 -5.64
N GLN A 317 11.53 -9.46 -6.55
CA GLN A 317 12.24 -9.13 -7.78
C GLN A 317 12.43 -7.62 -7.99
N PRO A 318 13.03 -6.89 -7.03
CA PRO A 318 13.08 -5.42 -7.04
C PRO A 318 13.70 -4.87 -8.32
N GLY A 319 14.78 -5.49 -8.82
CA GLY A 319 15.47 -5.04 -10.02
C GLY A 319 14.65 -5.20 -11.31
N LEU A 320 13.91 -6.30 -11.45
CA LEU A 320 13.04 -6.55 -12.60
C LEU A 320 11.80 -5.67 -12.54
N PHE A 321 11.18 -5.58 -11.37
CA PHE A 321 10.00 -4.75 -11.15
C PHE A 321 10.26 -3.27 -11.45
N LEU A 322 11.29 -2.69 -10.81
CA LEU A 322 11.64 -1.29 -11.00
C LEU A 322 11.99 -0.96 -12.44
N ARG A 323 12.72 -1.84 -13.13
CA ARG A 323 13.06 -1.67 -14.54
C ARG A 323 11.80 -1.66 -15.41
N ALA A 324 10.90 -2.63 -15.23
CA ALA A 324 9.66 -2.72 -16.02
C ALA A 324 8.79 -1.47 -15.84
N VAL A 325 8.66 -0.99 -14.60
CA VAL A 325 7.87 0.21 -14.29
C VAL A 325 8.54 1.48 -14.84
N ASP A 326 9.83 1.69 -14.59
CA ASP A 326 10.55 2.90 -15.01
C ASP A 326 10.63 3.01 -16.55
N GLU A 327 10.96 1.93 -17.27
CA GLU A 327 10.98 1.90 -18.73
C GLU A 327 9.59 2.19 -19.34
N PHE A 328 8.54 1.61 -18.71
CA PHE A 328 7.18 1.86 -19.16
C PHE A 328 6.75 3.31 -18.99
N LEU A 329 6.97 3.88 -17.81
CA LEU A 329 6.58 5.26 -17.50
C LEU A 329 7.37 6.31 -18.31
N ARG A 330 8.58 5.97 -18.76
CA ARG A 330 9.36 6.82 -19.67
C ARG A 330 9.01 6.64 -21.16
N GLY A 331 8.11 5.72 -21.48
CA GLY A 331 7.75 5.41 -22.86
C GLY A 331 8.87 4.65 -23.63
N GLU A 332 9.82 4.05 -22.93
CA GLU A 332 10.97 3.32 -23.51
C GLU A 332 10.70 1.81 -23.66
N ALA A 333 9.66 1.31 -22.99
CA ALA A 333 9.30 -0.11 -23.03
C ALA A 333 8.79 -0.49 -24.45
N ARG A 334 9.57 -1.33 -25.15
CA ARG A 334 9.25 -1.88 -26.49
C ARG A 334 8.37 -3.11 -26.40
#